data_c7d23cdbdaeee9cb46fc477da57d017a
#
_entry.id   c7d23cdbdaeee9cb46fc477da57d017a
#
_cell.length_a   1.000
_cell.length_b   1.000
_cell.length_c   1.000
_cell.angle_alpha   90.00
_cell.angle_beta   90.00
_cell.angle_gamma   90.00
#
_symmetry.space_group_name_H-M   'P 1'
#
loop_
_entity.id
_entity.type
_entity.pdbx_description
1 polymer ?
#
loop_
_entity_poly.entity_id
_entity_poly.type
_entity_poly.pdbx_seq_one_letter_code
_entity_poly.pdbx_strand_id
1 'polypeptide(L)'
;MSAQQSRFTRLPRVPRAIGLVAAAATLALLAAGCTSGGSTGSTGANGYGFNAPAQVKDSGITILVDAGRQAIAEAFKADHPEIKVDIQTYDGNAGGTNSFQTKISLADKANSGWPDVVWSGQVNDASWAAVGKNGAQAFAAPLDEGVTDKGWLDGYTKGAEDPVTVDGHVYGARDNLAPVVFWYNKTLFDQFGYKIPETWEDYQALGDKLAAEHPGYTLGSIGDSFTAVLADMWSAQAPIYTVDGKDFTANFSDDHSKKMIALLDHMLANKSLSLDGLFTPDFPKNSKGKLLGIPGPTWFTGALFQNKDSLDGQPGEWGAGAALHWAGEDTATGNVGGGFWYGSSHSTNLKAVGEFLQYATSGPQSVKLITGLPAYASTASDWLDAQVSGGFWADGDDFKSNVAAAATHIWSGWGATLSFSSEPAWNEVVAPALAKGETIASTVDAWQKRYENDAQVNGYTVK
;
A
#
# COMPACT_ATOMS: atom_id res chain seq x y z
N MET A 1 -41.38 -21.58 40.37
CA MET A 1 -42.58 -20.78 40.02
C MET A 1 -42.10 -19.75 38.99
N SER A 2 -42.46 -19.64 37.78
CA SER A 2 -43.48 -20.22 36.90
C SER A 2 -42.90 -20.17 35.47
N ALA A 3 -42.98 -21.29 34.75
CA ALA A 3 -42.61 -21.41 33.34
C ALA A 3 -43.71 -20.77 32.48
N GLN A 4 -43.33 -20.04 31.42
CA GLN A 4 -44.27 -19.66 30.38
C GLN A 4 -43.71 -20.13 29.02
N GLN A 5 -44.36 -21.16 28.50
CA GLN A 5 -44.21 -21.70 27.14
C GLN A 5 -44.96 -20.78 26.16
N SER A 6 -44.35 -20.38 25.09
CA SER A 6 -45.04 -19.78 23.94
C SER A 6 -45.06 -20.75 22.76
N ARG A 7 -46.28 -20.92 22.24
CA ARG A 7 -46.72 -21.88 21.22
C ARG A 7 -46.25 -21.46 19.82
N PHE A 8 -45.73 -22.40 19.04
CA PHE A 8 -45.56 -22.30 17.61
C PHE A 8 -46.92 -22.46 16.90
N THR A 9 -47.29 -21.48 16.08
CA THR A 9 -48.38 -21.56 15.12
C THR A 9 -47.84 -21.88 13.76
N ARG A 10 -48.38 -22.96 13.16
CA ARG A 10 -48.08 -23.43 11.80
C ARG A 10 -48.91 -22.62 10.76
N LEU A 11 -48.27 -22.19 9.68
CA LEU A 11 -48.93 -21.64 8.50
C LEU A 11 -49.14 -22.74 7.44
N PRO A 12 -50.23 -22.64 6.62
CA PRO A 12 -50.68 -23.72 5.73
C PRO A 12 -49.95 -23.75 4.38
N ARG A 13 -49.85 -24.95 3.83
CA ARG A 13 -49.33 -25.29 2.50
C ARG A 13 -50.36 -24.94 1.40
N VAL A 14 -49.91 -24.28 0.31
CA VAL A 14 -50.70 -24.08 -0.92
C VAL A 14 -50.08 -24.95 -2.03
N PRO A 15 -50.89 -25.59 -2.90
CA PRO A 15 -50.45 -26.60 -3.87
C PRO A 15 -49.93 -26.02 -5.17
N ARG A 16 -48.99 -26.75 -5.80
CA ARG A 16 -48.39 -26.48 -7.11
C ARG A 16 -49.42 -26.84 -8.22
N ALA A 17 -49.61 -25.91 -9.17
CA ALA A 17 -50.19 -26.21 -10.46
C ALA A 17 -49.13 -26.13 -11.55
N ILE A 18 -49.04 -27.20 -12.33
CA ILE A 18 -48.15 -27.40 -13.48
C ILE A 18 -48.85 -26.81 -14.70
N GLY A 19 -48.19 -25.95 -15.45
CA GLY A 19 -48.65 -25.50 -16.76
C GLY A 19 -47.49 -25.57 -17.76
N LEU A 20 -47.55 -26.62 -18.61
CA LEU A 20 -46.70 -26.77 -19.81
C LEU A 20 -47.25 -25.85 -20.91
N VAL A 21 -46.42 -25.01 -21.51
CA VAL A 21 -46.64 -24.47 -22.85
C VAL A 21 -45.35 -24.63 -23.65
N ALA A 22 -45.41 -25.49 -24.68
CA ALA A 22 -44.39 -25.64 -25.69
C ALA A 22 -44.59 -24.58 -26.79
N ALA A 23 -43.54 -23.91 -27.20
CA ALA A 23 -43.49 -23.19 -28.46
C ALA A 23 -42.10 -23.37 -29.08
N ALA A 24 -42.09 -24.04 -30.23
CA ALA A 24 -40.93 -24.22 -31.08
C ALA A 24 -40.68 -22.97 -31.93
N ALA A 25 -39.40 -22.57 -32.05
CA ALA A 25 -38.95 -21.69 -33.15
C ALA A 25 -37.47 -21.95 -33.48
N THR A 26 -37.32 -22.64 -34.61
CA THR A 26 -36.31 -22.53 -35.68
C THR A 26 -34.84 -22.16 -35.38
N LEU A 27 -33.97 -23.16 -35.60
CA LEU A 27 -32.54 -23.03 -35.86
C LEU A 27 -32.27 -22.24 -37.15
N ALA A 28 -31.34 -21.29 -37.09
CA ALA A 28 -30.57 -20.86 -38.26
C ALA A 28 -29.07 -21.03 -37.90
N LEU A 29 -28.46 -22.08 -38.48
CA LEU A 29 -27.00 -22.24 -38.51
C LEU A 29 -26.42 -21.24 -39.52
N LEU A 30 -25.45 -20.46 -39.10
CA LEU A 30 -24.45 -19.86 -39.96
C LEU A 30 -23.08 -20.25 -39.44
N ALA A 31 -22.44 -21.13 -40.20
CA ALA A 31 -21.04 -21.46 -40.08
C ALA A 31 -20.22 -20.30 -40.63
N ALA A 32 -19.29 -19.77 -39.83
CA ALA A 32 -18.19 -18.94 -40.32
C ALA A 32 -16.90 -19.43 -39.69
N GLY A 33 -15.94 -19.62 -40.55
CA GLY A 33 -14.70 -20.35 -40.37
C GLY A 33 -13.67 -19.70 -39.42
N CYS A 34 -12.81 -20.58 -38.93
CA CYS A 34 -11.56 -20.25 -38.28
C CYS A 34 -10.61 -19.58 -39.28
N THR A 35 -10.17 -18.38 -39.00
CA THR A 35 -8.90 -17.85 -39.49
C THR A 35 -8.11 -17.33 -38.29
N SER A 36 -6.97 -17.96 -38.05
CA SER A 36 -5.90 -17.50 -37.20
C SER A 36 -5.33 -16.23 -37.80
N GLY A 37 -5.26 -15.14 -37.00
CA GLY A 37 -4.59 -13.92 -37.41
C GLY A 37 -4.65 -12.86 -36.34
N GLY A 38 -3.49 -12.49 -35.79
CA GLY A 38 -3.07 -11.24 -35.21
C GLY A 38 -4.07 -10.48 -34.32
N SER A 39 -3.76 -10.33 -33.05
CA SER A 39 -4.45 -9.43 -32.13
C SER A 39 -4.23 -7.97 -32.55
N THR A 40 -5.13 -7.45 -33.36
CA THR A 40 -5.37 -6.01 -33.42
C THR A 40 -6.41 -5.71 -32.36
N GLY A 41 -6.08 -4.90 -31.35
CA GLY A 41 -6.97 -4.47 -30.31
C GLY A 41 -8.28 -3.96 -30.88
N SER A 42 -9.39 -4.65 -30.63
CA SER A 42 -10.71 -4.14 -30.96
C SER A 42 -11.05 -3.09 -29.91
N THR A 43 -11.02 -1.81 -30.29
CA THR A 43 -11.68 -0.77 -29.47
C THR A 43 -13.13 -1.22 -29.23
N GLY A 44 -13.49 -1.36 -27.95
CA GLY A 44 -14.87 -1.67 -27.56
C GLY A 44 -15.84 -0.61 -28.13
N ALA A 45 -17.11 -0.95 -28.23
CA ALA A 45 -18.16 -0.10 -28.83
C ALA A 45 -18.24 1.31 -28.19
N ASN A 46 -17.60 1.54 -27.03
CA ASN A 46 -17.61 2.77 -26.25
C ASN A 46 -16.30 3.59 -26.34
N GLY A 47 -15.35 3.24 -27.22
CA GLY A 47 -14.09 3.96 -27.42
C GLY A 47 -12.95 3.59 -26.45
N TYR A 48 -13.17 2.62 -25.55
CA TYR A 48 -12.16 2.07 -24.64
C TYR A 48 -11.71 0.68 -25.11
N GLY A 49 -10.48 0.29 -24.76
CA GLY A 49 -9.93 -1.02 -25.12
C GLY A 49 -10.50 -2.19 -24.32
N PHE A 50 -11.42 -1.95 -23.41
CA PHE A 50 -12.06 -2.96 -22.57
C PHE A 50 -13.59 -2.85 -22.61
N ASN A 51 -14.29 -3.79 -21.95
CA ASN A 51 -15.76 -3.79 -21.91
C ASN A 51 -16.29 -2.75 -20.91
N ALA A 52 -16.23 -1.47 -21.28
CA ALA A 52 -16.76 -0.38 -20.49
C ALA A 52 -18.29 -0.27 -20.62
N PRO A 53 -19.01 0.19 -19.58
CA PRO A 53 -20.44 0.50 -19.69
C PRO A 53 -20.67 1.67 -20.63
N ALA A 54 -21.94 1.88 -21.04
CA ALA A 54 -22.31 3.06 -21.82
C ALA A 54 -21.96 4.33 -21.05
N GLN A 55 -21.18 5.21 -21.67
CA GLN A 55 -20.74 6.45 -21.05
C GLN A 55 -21.86 7.49 -21.07
N VAL A 56 -22.08 8.13 -19.93
CA VAL A 56 -23.10 9.17 -19.75
C VAL A 56 -22.37 10.48 -19.51
N LYS A 57 -22.35 11.33 -20.56
CA LYS A 57 -21.77 12.67 -20.45
C LYS A 57 -22.46 13.42 -19.31
N ASP A 58 -21.69 14.08 -18.47
CA ASP A 58 -22.16 14.86 -17.33
C ASP A 58 -22.73 14.03 -16.15
N SER A 59 -22.60 12.68 -16.15
CA SER A 59 -22.81 11.91 -14.92
C SER A 59 -21.73 12.28 -13.89
N GLY A 60 -22.13 12.35 -12.61
CA GLY A 60 -21.18 12.58 -11.51
C GLY A 60 -20.26 11.38 -11.30
N ILE A 61 -19.19 11.59 -10.53
CA ILE A 61 -18.31 10.53 -10.04
C ILE A 61 -18.32 10.49 -8.52
N THR A 62 -18.23 9.28 -7.96
CA THR A 62 -18.04 9.03 -6.53
C THR A 62 -16.60 8.67 -6.27
N ILE A 63 -15.92 9.43 -5.39
CA ILE A 63 -14.53 9.22 -5.02
C ILE A 63 -14.48 8.71 -3.57
N LEU A 64 -13.93 7.53 -3.36
CA LEU A 64 -13.77 6.90 -2.06
C LEU A 64 -12.31 7.02 -1.60
N VAL A 65 -12.08 7.74 -0.50
CA VAL A 65 -10.75 8.10 0.00
C VAL A 65 -10.60 7.90 1.50
N ASP A 66 -9.38 7.84 1.99
CA ASP A 66 -9.10 8.03 3.42
C ASP A 66 -9.08 9.51 3.81
N ALA A 67 -8.99 9.79 5.10
CA ALA A 67 -8.94 11.17 5.61
C ALA A 67 -7.73 11.95 5.08
N GLY A 68 -6.60 11.27 4.82
CA GLY A 68 -5.37 11.89 4.33
C GLY A 68 -5.45 12.35 2.86
N ARG A 69 -6.32 11.73 2.06
CA ARG A 69 -6.51 12.04 0.63
C ARG A 69 -7.80 12.82 0.35
N GLN A 70 -8.58 13.13 1.38
CA GLN A 70 -9.79 13.93 1.21
C GLN A 70 -9.48 15.31 0.60
N ALA A 71 -8.37 15.93 1.02
CA ALA A 71 -8.00 17.27 0.56
C ALA A 71 -7.77 17.36 -0.96
N ILE A 72 -7.16 16.34 -1.59
CA ILE A 72 -6.96 16.36 -3.06
C ILE A 72 -8.27 16.16 -3.81
N ALA A 73 -9.19 15.33 -3.28
CA ALA A 73 -10.51 15.15 -3.87
C ALA A 73 -11.37 16.44 -3.76
N GLU A 74 -11.30 17.15 -2.64
CA GLU A 74 -11.97 18.44 -2.47
C GLU A 74 -11.37 19.53 -3.37
N ALA A 75 -10.03 19.54 -3.56
CA ALA A 75 -9.37 20.45 -4.49
C ALA A 75 -9.83 20.21 -5.94
N PHE A 76 -9.88 18.96 -6.37
CA PHE A 76 -10.41 18.60 -7.68
C PHE A 76 -11.86 19.09 -7.87
N LYS A 77 -12.72 18.82 -6.90
CA LYS A 77 -14.11 19.28 -6.92
C LYS A 77 -14.25 20.80 -7.02
N ALA A 78 -13.34 21.54 -6.39
CA ALA A 78 -13.34 22.99 -6.44
C ALA A 78 -12.84 23.55 -7.79
N ASP A 79 -11.80 22.92 -8.34
CA ASP A 79 -11.16 23.32 -9.60
C ASP A 79 -11.98 22.87 -10.84
N HIS A 80 -12.85 21.84 -10.68
CA HIS A 80 -13.70 21.28 -11.74
C HIS A 80 -15.18 21.34 -11.40
N PRO A 81 -15.78 22.55 -11.25
CA PRO A 81 -17.18 22.72 -10.86
C PRO A 81 -18.19 22.16 -11.87
N GLU A 82 -17.77 21.89 -13.10
CA GLU A 82 -18.56 21.23 -14.15
C GLU A 82 -18.73 19.74 -13.90
N ILE A 83 -17.87 19.10 -13.09
CA ILE A 83 -17.96 17.69 -12.73
C ILE A 83 -18.66 17.57 -11.37
N LYS A 84 -19.77 16.85 -11.33
CA LYS A 84 -20.42 16.55 -10.06
C LYS A 84 -19.61 15.48 -9.31
N VAL A 85 -19.01 15.84 -8.18
CA VAL A 85 -18.18 14.94 -7.35
C VAL A 85 -18.86 14.68 -6.01
N ASP A 86 -19.04 13.39 -5.68
CA ASP A 86 -19.43 12.90 -4.36
C ASP A 86 -18.20 12.27 -3.69
N ILE A 87 -17.78 12.83 -2.54
CA ILE A 87 -16.59 12.36 -1.80
C ILE A 87 -17.06 11.55 -0.60
N GLN A 88 -16.62 10.31 -0.51
CA GLN A 88 -16.89 9.41 0.59
C GLN A 88 -15.57 9.01 1.26
N THR A 89 -15.57 8.93 2.59
CA THR A 89 -14.39 8.54 3.36
C THR A 89 -14.52 7.12 3.91
N TYR A 90 -13.38 6.45 4.01
CA TYR A 90 -13.21 5.16 4.66
C TYR A 90 -11.79 5.08 5.25
N ASP A 91 -11.40 3.96 5.82
CA ASP A 91 -10.10 3.81 6.48
C ASP A 91 -8.88 3.71 5.54
N GLY A 92 -9.10 3.66 4.22
CA GLY A 92 -8.04 3.55 3.21
C GLY A 92 -7.24 2.25 3.30
N ASN A 93 -7.79 1.22 3.92
CA ASN A 93 -7.13 -0.04 4.28
C ASN A 93 -5.97 0.11 5.28
N ALA A 94 -6.02 1.12 6.15
CA ALA A 94 -5.06 1.25 7.23
C ALA A 94 -5.00 -0.05 8.06
N GLY A 95 -3.80 -0.46 8.45
CA GLY A 95 -3.59 -1.68 9.23
C GLY A 95 -4.03 -2.97 8.53
N GLY A 96 -4.01 -3.03 7.20
CA GLY A 96 -4.31 -4.25 6.44
C GLY A 96 -5.76 -4.73 6.51
N THR A 97 -6.73 -3.83 6.70
CA THR A 97 -8.14 -4.15 7.03
C THR A 97 -8.96 -4.80 5.92
N ASN A 98 -8.51 -4.86 4.67
CA ASN A 98 -9.27 -5.35 3.51
C ASN A 98 -10.63 -4.64 3.26
N SER A 99 -10.82 -3.43 3.78
CA SER A 99 -12.07 -2.66 3.65
C SER A 99 -12.42 -2.38 2.19
N PHE A 100 -11.41 -2.08 1.36
CA PHE A 100 -11.57 -1.90 -0.08
C PHE A 100 -12.15 -3.15 -0.74
N GLN A 101 -11.51 -4.31 -0.57
CA GLN A 101 -11.94 -5.57 -1.16
C GLN A 101 -13.35 -5.96 -0.69
N THR A 102 -13.66 -5.70 0.58
CA THR A 102 -15.00 -5.96 1.14
C THR A 102 -16.06 -5.08 0.49
N LYS A 103 -15.82 -3.78 0.35
CA LYS A 103 -16.77 -2.85 -0.29
C LYS A 103 -17.05 -3.23 -1.74
N ILE A 104 -16.00 -3.51 -2.52
CA ILE A 104 -16.18 -3.89 -3.92
C ILE A 104 -16.88 -5.24 -4.05
N SER A 105 -16.53 -6.23 -3.23
CA SER A 105 -17.23 -7.53 -3.23
C SER A 105 -18.72 -7.42 -2.88
N LEU A 106 -19.11 -6.46 -2.06
CA LEU A 106 -20.52 -6.18 -1.77
C LEU A 106 -21.23 -5.54 -2.97
N ALA A 107 -20.56 -4.59 -3.66
CA ALA A 107 -21.10 -3.99 -4.89
C ALA A 107 -21.25 -5.04 -6.00
N ASP A 108 -20.27 -5.93 -6.18
CA ASP A 108 -20.32 -7.06 -7.13
C ASP A 108 -21.53 -7.97 -6.86
N LYS A 109 -21.76 -8.34 -5.59
CA LYS A 109 -22.94 -9.14 -5.21
C LYS A 109 -24.27 -8.43 -5.46
N ALA A 110 -24.30 -7.11 -5.27
CA ALA A 110 -25.48 -6.28 -5.51
C ALA A 110 -25.63 -5.91 -7.00
N ASN A 111 -24.60 -6.11 -7.81
CA ASN A 111 -24.47 -5.64 -9.18
C ASN A 111 -24.77 -4.13 -9.31
N SER A 112 -24.36 -3.34 -8.32
CA SER A 112 -24.60 -1.89 -8.25
C SER A 112 -23.81 -1.26 -7.09
N GLY A 113 -23.64 0.08 -7.14
CA GLY A 113 -23.08 0.85 -6.03
C GLY A 113 -21.56 0.81 -5.98
N TRP A 114 -20.89 0.52 -7.10
CA TRP A 114 -19.44 0.70 -7.19
C TRP A 114 -19.09 2.18 -7.12
N PRO A 115 -18.07 2.57 -6.33
CA PRO A 115 -17.47 3.89 -6.45
C PRO A 115 -16.78 4.02 -7.82
N ASP A 116 -16.70 5.23 -8.36
CA ASP A 116 -16.02 5.48 -9.64
C ASP A 116 -14.50 5.55 -9.48
N VAL A 117 -14.04 6.06 -8.34
CA VAL A 117 -12.62 6.09 -7.96
C VAL A 117 -12.46 5.63 -6.53
N VAL A 118 -11.40 4.86 -6.26
CA VAL A 118 -10.99 4.46 -4.91
C VAL A 118 -9.50 4.67 -4.74
N TRP A 119 -9.10 5.24 -3.61
CA TRP A 119 -7.71 5.20 -3.15
C TRP A 119 -7.53 4.07 -2.13
N SER A 120 -6.45 3.29 -2.26
CA SER A 120 -6.03 2.32 -1.24
C SER A 120 -4.55 2.44 -0.93
N GLY A 121 -4.20 2.36 0.36
CA GLY A 121 -2.83 2.33 0.86
C GLY A 121 -2.18 0.94 0.81
N GLN A 122 -2.92 -0.11 0.46
CA GLN A 122 -2.43 -1.47 0.48
C GLN A 122 -1.99 -1.94 -0.91
N VAL A 123 -0.73 -2.35 -1.01
CA VAL A 123 -0.13 -2.87 -2.26
C VAL A 123 -0.84 -4.13 -2.75
N ASN A 124 -1.30 -4.99 -1.83
CA ASN A 124 -2.03 -6.21 -2.18
C ASN A 124 -3.38 -5.97 -2.87
N ASP A 125 -3.93 -4.77 -2.79
CA ASP A 125 -5.15 -4.41 -3.51
C ASP A 125 -4.91 -4.27 -5.02
N ALA A 126 -3.68 -4.00 -5.44
CA ALA A 126 -3.33 -3.84 -6.85
C ALA A 126 -3.67 -5.10 -7.68
N SER A 127 -3.07 -6.23 -7.31
CA SER A 127 -3.34 -7.50 -7.99
C SER A 127 -4.81 -7.96 -7.81
N TRP A 128 -5.42 -7.64 -6.66
CA TRP A 128 -6.82 -7.97 -6.41
C TRP A 128 -7.77 -7.16 -7.29
N ALA A 129 -7.54 -5.87 -7.47
CA ALA A 129 -8.42 -4.97 -8.23
C ALA A 129 -8.34 -5.21 -9.74
N ALA A 130 -7.17 -5.67 -10.24
CA ALA A 130 -6.91 -5.92 -11.65
C ALA A 130 -7.45 -7.26 -12.15
N VAL A 131 -7.89 -8.17 -11.26
CA VAL A 131 -8.32 -9.51 -11.63
C VAL A 131 -9.82 -9.69 -11.42
N GLY A 132 -10.55 -10.03 -12.49
CA GLY A 132 -11.97 -10.38 -12.42
C GLY A 132 -12.19 -11.64 -11.59
N LYS A 133 -13.29 -11.71 -10.84
CA LYS A 133 -13.60 -12.83 -9.95
C LYS A 133 -14.91 -13.48 -10.34
N ASN A 134 -14.95 -14.82 -10.32
CA ASN A 134 -16.16 -15.60 -10.59
C ASN A 134 -16.84 -15.24 -11.93
N GLY A 135 -16.07 -14.86 -12.95
CA GLY A 135 -16.58 -14.44 -14.25
C GLY A 135 -17.06 -12.99 -14.31
N ALA A 136 -16.93 -12.22 -13.22
CA ALA A 136 -17.15 -10.78 -13.24
C ALA A 136 -15.91 -10.04 -13.80
N GLN A 137 -16.17 -8.86 -14.35
CA GLN A 137 -15.11 -7.94 -14.79
C GLN A 137 -14.26 -7.50 -13.58
N ALA A 138 -12.96 -7.25 -13.81
CA ALA A 138 -12.09 -6.63 -12.80
C ALA A 138 -12.67 -5.29 -12.35
N PHE A 139 -12.55 -4.98 -11.08
CA PHE A 139 -13.01 -3.67 -10.56
C PHE A 139 -12.23 -2.51 -11.22
N ALA A 140 -10.91 -2.61 -11.27
CA ALA A 140 -10.10 -1.56 -11.86
C ALA A 140 -10.20 -1.57 -13.39
N ALA A 141 -10.35 -0.38 -13.98
CA ALA A 141 -10.24 -0.18 -15.40
C ALA A 141 -8.75 -0.14 -15.82
N PRO A 142 -8.38 -0.74 -16.95
CA PRO A 142 -7.03 -0.56 -17.50
C PRO A 142 -6.87 0.89 -17.99
N LEU A 143 -5.94 1.62 -17.39
CA LEU A 143 -5.76 3.05 -17.59
C LEU A 143 -5.21 3.38 -18.99
N ASP A 144 -4.35 2.51 -19.51
CA ASP A 144 -3.73 2.58 -20.84
C ASP A 144 -4.70 2.30 -21.99
N GLU A 145 -5.90 1.80 -21.67
CA GLU A 145 -6.96 1.50 -22.64
C GLU A 145 -7.96 2.66 -22.84
N GLY A 146 -7.46 3.91 -22.77
CA GLY A 146 -8.21 5.13 -23.09
C GLY A 146 -8.85 5.83 -21.90
N VAL A 147 -8.60 5.39 -20.67
CA VAL A 147 -9.10 6.06 -19.45
C VAL A 147 -8.31 7.33 -19.16
N THR A 148 -6.99 7.29 -19.35
CA THR A 148 -6.09 8.43 -19.18
C THR A 148 -5.55 8.94 -20.53
N ASP A 149 -4.97 10.13 -20.53
CA ASP A 149 -4.39 10.69 -21.73
C ASP A 149 -3.21 9.85 -22.23
N LYS A 150 -3.10 9.77 -23.56
CA LYS A 150 -2.02 9.01 -24.19
C LYS A 150 -0.65 9.56 -23.77
N GLY A 151 0.22 8.67 -23.28
CA GLY A 151 1.58 9.01 -22.83
C GLY A 151 1.65 9.60 -21.44
N TRP A 152 0.52 9.79 -20.74
CA TRP A 152 0.56 10.27 -19.36
C TRP A 152 1.26 9.26 -18.43
N LEU A 153 1.01 7.96 -18.61
CA LEU A 153 1.66 6.90 -17.83
C LEU A 153 3.19 6.90 -17.98
N ASP A 154 3.73 7.38 -19.11
CA ASP A 154 5.18 7.50 -19.31
C ASP A 154 5.87 8.50 -18.36
N GLY A 155 5.09 9.33 -17.68
CA GLY A 155 5.58 10.31 -16.71
C GLY A 155 5.88 9.75 -15.31
N TYR A 156 5.55 8.50 -15.06
CA TYR A 156 5.87 7.85 -13.78
C TYR A 156 7.35 7.52 -13.63
N THR A 157 7.85 7.51 -12.40
CA THR A 157 9.17 7.00 -12.09
C THR A 157 9.24 5.52 -12.50
N LYS A 158 10.35 5.12 -13.12
CA LYS A 158 10.52 3.74 -13.60
C LYS A 158 10.26 2.71 -12.50
N GLY A 159 9.41 1.72 -12.78
CA GLY A 159 9.00 0.68 -11.84
C GLY A 159 7.92 1.09 -10.84
N ALA A 160 7.47 2.34 -10.87
CA ALA A 160 6.40 2.82 -9.98
C ALA A 160 5.09 2.05 -10.17
N GLU A 161 4.79 1.66 -11.40
CA GLU A 161 3.53 1.02 -11.79
C GLU A 161 3.62 -0.52 -11.84
N ASP A 162 4.80 -1.10 -11.59
CA ASP A 162 4.97 -2.55 -11.59
C ASP A 162 3.92 -3.29 -10.75
N PRO A 163 3.57 -2.81 -9.52
CA PRO A 163 2.58 -3.49 -8.68
C PRO A 163 1.15 -3.49 -9.24
N VAL A 164 0.83 -2.54 -10.11
CA VAL A 164 -0.51 -2.38 -10.73
C VAL A 164 -0.54 -2.79 -12.20
N THR A 165 0.57 -3.34 -12.70
CA THR A 165 0.66 -3.85 -14.08
C THR A 165 0.37 -5.35 -14.10
N VAL A 166 -0.71 -5.73 -14.77
CA VAL A 166 -1.15 -7.13 -14.90
C VAL A 166 -1.38 -7.42 -16.38
N ASP A 167 -0.81 -8.51 -16.88
CA ASP A 167 -0.91 -8.94 -18.29
C ASP A 167 -0.57 -7.82 -19.30
N GLY A 168 0.35 -6.90 -18.91
CA GLY A 168 0.81 -5.80 -19.75
C GLY A 168 -0.04 -4.54 -19.71
N HIS A 169 -1.13 -4.50 -18.94
CA HIS A 169 -1.99 -3.35 -18.74
C HIS A 169 -1.83 -2.73 -17.36
N VAL A 170 -1.95 -1.41 -17.24
CA VAL A 170 -1.82 -0.66 -16.00
C VAL A 170 -3.20 -0.40 -15.41
N TYR A 171 -3.47 -0.92 -14.22
CA TYR A 171 -4.79 -0.89 -13.56
C TYR A 171 -4.90 0.13 -12.42
N GLY A 172 -3.88 0.91 -12.15
CA GLY A 172 -3.94 1.93 -11.10
C GLY A 172 -2.92 3.03 -11.30
N ALA A 173 -3.23 4.21 -10.79
CA ALA A 173 -2.35 5.36 -10.77
C ALA A 173 -1.65 5.42 -9.41
N ARG A 174 -0.33 5.27 -9.38
CA ARG A 174 0.41 5.30 -8.12
C ARG A 174 0.46 6.70 -7.54
N ASP A 175 0.06 6.83 -6.28
CA ASP A 175 0.05 8.09 -5.54
C ASP A 175 1.48 8.52 -5.18
N ASN A 176 2.18 7.69 -4.42
CA ASN A 176 3.52 7.97 -3.95
C ASN A 176 4.42 6.73 -3.92
N LEU A 177 5.71 6.94 -4.09
CA LEU A 177 6.76 5.99 -3.77
C LEU A 177 7.04 6.04 -2.27
N ALA A 178 7.43 4.89 -1.73
CA ALA A 178 7.70 4.78 -0.32
C ALA A 178 9.08 4.13 -0.05
N PRO A 179 10.17 4.59 -0.72
CA PRO A 179 11.50 4.09 -0.42
C PRO A 179 11.84 4.36 1.04
N VAL A 180 12.60 3.45 1.63
CA VAL A 180 13.04 3.54 3.01
C VAL A 180 14.39 4.26 3.05
N VAL A 181 14.51 5.23 3.95
CA VAL A 181 15.75 5.92 4.31
C VAL A 181 15.96 5.85 5.81
N PHE A 182 17.15 6.18 6.30
CA PHE A 182 17.38 6.31 7.72
C PHE A 182 17.05 7.73 8.19
N TRP A 183 15.92 7.89 8.89
CA TRP A 183 15.54 9.16 9.53
C TRP A 183 16.33 9.34 10.82
N TYR A 184 16.90 10.53 11.05
CA TYR A 184 17.68 10.80 12.25
C TYR A 184 17.31 12.13 12.90
N ASN A 185 17.35 12.16 14.23
CA ASN A 185 17.20 13.38 15.01
C ASN A 185 18.57 14.07 15.13
N LYS A 186 18.78 15.08 14.29
CA LYS A 186 20.05 15.84 14.23
C LYS A 186 20.47 16.41 15.59
N THR A 187 19.51 16.92 16.36
CA THR A 187 19.76 17.50 17.68
C THR A 187 20.36 16.46 18.64
N LEU A 188 19.80 15.25 18.66
CA LEU A 188 20.30 14.18 19.51
C LEU A 188 21.63 13.60 19.01
N PHE A 189 21.81 13.45 17.70
CA PHE A 189 23.08 13.01 17.12
C PHE A 189 24.23 13.98 17.46
N ASP A 190 24.00 15.29 17.32
CA ASP A 190 24.97 16.31 17.68
C ASP A 190 25.27 16.32 19.19
N GLN A 191 24.21 16.21 20.02
CA GLN A 191 24.34 16.19 21.48
C GLN A 191 25.22 15.03 21.97
N PHE A 192 25.07 13.84 21.36
CA PHE A 192 25.78 12.62 21.76
C PHE A 192 27.10 12.44 21.00
N GLY A 193 27.34 13.23 19.95
CA GLY A 193 28.53 13.11 19.10
C GLY A 193 28.56 11.82 18.28
N TYR A 194 27.40 11.35 17.89
CA TYR A 194 27.25 10.12 17.10
C TYR A 194 27.35 10.41 15.60
N LYS A 195 27.76 9.40 14.83
CA LYS A 195 27.72 9.41 13.36
C LYS A 195 26.45 8.76 12.88
N ILE A 196 25.92 9.27 11.77
CA ILE A 196 24.79 8.67 11.08
C ILE A 196 25.25 7.32 10.49
N PRO A 197 24.55 6.21 10.73
CA PRO A 197 24.90 4.91 10.20
C PRO A 197 24.67 4.86 8.68
N GLU A 198 25.51 4.15 7.95
CA GLU A 198 25.39 3.89 6.52
C GLU A 198 25.05 2.43 6.25
N THR A 199 25.47 1.52 7.15
CA THR A 199 25.24 0.09 7.03
C THR A 199 24.36 -0.45 8.16
N TRP A 200 23.79 -1.64 7.97
CA TRP A 200 23.05 -2.33 9.03
C TRP A 200 23.95 -2.70 10.20
N GLU A 201 25.22 -3.00 9.93
CA GLU A 201 26.24 -3.24 10.95
C GLU A 201 26.54 -1.96 11.77
N ASP A 202 26.64 -0.78 11.12
CA ASP A 202 26.79 0.50 11.81
C ASP A 202 25.57 0.82 12.66
N TYR A 203 24.38 0.54 12.15
CA TYR A 203 23.11 0.73 12.86
C TYR A 203 23.04 -0.12 14.12
N GLN A 204 23.41 -1.41 14.04
CA GLN A 204 23.50 -2.29 15.20
C GLN A 204 24.54 -1.79 16.21
N ALA A 205 25.75 -1.43 15.74
CA ALA A 205 26.82 -0.91 16.62
C ALA A 205 26.42 0.40 17.31
N LEU A 206 25.68 1.27 16.60
CA LEU A 206 25.10 2.48 17.17
C LEU A 206 24.07 2.13 18.25
N GLY A 207 23.23 1.12 18.02
CA GLY A 207 22.27 0.62 19.00
C GLY A 207 22.94 0.12 20.29
N ASP A 208 24.02 -0.66 20.16
CA ASP A 208 24.81 -1.11 21.31
C ASP A 208 25.40 0.05 22.11
N LYS A 209 25.97 1.01 21.42
CA LYS A 209 26.54 2.21 22.03
C LYS A 209 25.46 3.04 22.74
N LEU A 210 24.31 3.26 22.09
CA LEU A 210 23.19 3.99 22.63
C LEU A 210 22.65 3.32 23.90
N ALA A 211 22.46 2.00 23.88
CA ALA A 211 21.98 1.25 25.04
C ALA A 211 22.91 1.33 26.24
N ALA A 212 24.23 1.38 25.99
CA ALA A 212 25.25 1.48 27.04
C ALA A 212 25.40 2.91 27.61
N GLU A 213 25.39 3.91 26.73
CA GLU A 213 25.73 5.32 27.13
C GLU A 213 24.48 6.12 27.49
N HIS A 214 23.34 5.85 26.84
CA HIS A 214 22.10 6.62 26.99
C HIS A 214 20.87 5.71 27.11
N PRO A 215 20.74 4.88 28.16
CA PRO A 215 19.61 3.97 28.33
C PRO A 215 18.28 4.73 28.36
N GLY A 216 17.31 4.20 27.62
CA GLY A 216 15.98 4.81 27.45
C GLY A 216 15.82 5.67 26.20
N TYR A 217 16.88 5.86 25.42
CA TYR A 217 16.80 6.35 24.04
C TYR A 217 16.73 5.18 23.06
N THR A 218 16.12 5.40 21.88
CA THR A 218 15.89 4.33 20.88
C THR A 218 16.30 4.73 19.47
N LEU A 219 16.53 3.72 18.63
CA LEU A 219 16.83 3.83 17.20
C LEU A 219 15.70 3.25 16.34
N GLY A 220 14.52 3.12 16.86
CA GLY A 220 13.36 2.63 16.15
C GLY A 220 12.33 2.02 17.08
N SER A 221 11.22 1.60 16.47
CA SER A 221 10.15 0.90 17.17
C SER A 221 9.46 -0.04 16.18
N ILE A 222 9.27 -1.30 16.57
CA ILE A 222 8.68 -2.31 15.68
C ILE A 222 7.33 -2.85 16.19
N GLY A 223 7.09 -2.95 17.46
CA GLY A 223 5.83 -3.31 18.12
C GLY A 223 4.81 -4.10 17.28
N ASP A 224 3.57 -3.66 17.32
CA ASP A 224 2.50 -4.13 16.46
C ASP A 224 2.47 -3.44 15.07
N SER A 225 3.47 -2.62 14.76
CA SER A 225 3.59 -1.94 13.47
C SER A 225 4.36 -2.78 12.47
N PHE A 226 3.68 -3.66 11.76
CA PHE A 226 4.30 -4.48 10.71
C PHE A 226 4.97 -3.65 9.61
N THR A 227 4.50 -2.41 9.39
CA THR A 227 5.13 -1.45 8.47
C THR A 227 6.60 -1.20 8.80
N ALA A 228 6.96 -1.04 10.09
CA ALA A 228 8.35 -0.86 10.49
C ALA A 228 9.19 -2.11 10.21
N VAL A 229 8.64 -3.28 10.51
CA VAL A 229 9.31 -4.56 10.22
C VAL A 229 9.54 -4.75 8.73
N LEU A 230 8.55 -4.42 7.89
CA LEU A 230 8.71 -4.46 6.44
C LEU A 230 9.75 -3.45 5.94
N ALA A 231 9.84 -2.26 6.57
CA ALA A 231 10.87 -1.28 6.25
C ALA A 231 12.27 -1.87 6.48
N ASP A 232 12.50 -2.52 7.60
CA ASP A 232 13.78 -3.16 7.91
C ASP A 232 14.04 -4.38 7.00
N MET A 233 13.09 -5.33 6.92
CA MET A 233 13.26 -6.57 6.15
C MET A 233 13.49 -6.31 4.66
N TRP A 234 12.66 -5.49 4.02
CA TRP A 234 12.78 -5.24 2.58
C TRP A 234 13.97 -4.35 2.22
N SER A 235 14.38 -3.42 3.11
CA SER A 235 15.61 -2.65 2.91
C SER A 235 16.87 -3.50 3.10
N ALA A 236 16.77 -4.56 3.89
CA ALA A 236 17.81 -5.57 4.02
C ALA A 236 17.78 -6.64 2.93
N GLN A 237 16.92 -6.49 1.92
CA GLN A 237 16.69 -7.47 0.86
C GLN A 237 16.23 -8.85 1.38
N ALA A 238 15.57 -8.88 2.54
CA ALA A 238 14.97 -10.06 3.13
C ALA A 238 13.54 -10.25 2.56
N PRO A 239 13.28 -11.28 1.74
CA PRO A 239 12.03 -11.37 1.00
C PRO A 239 10.81 -11.69 1.86
N ILE A 240 10.99 -12.41 2.96
CA ILE A 240 9.94 -12.96 3.84
C ILE A 240 9.05 -13.98 3.08
N TYR A 241 8.63 -13.65 1.89
CA TYR A 241 7.92 -14.52 0.94
C TYR A 241 8.25 -14.12 -0.50
N THR A 242 8.01 -15.05 -1.41
CA THR A 242 8.04 -14.81 -2.85
C THR A 242 6.79 -15.34 -3.51
N VAL A 243 6.35 -14.69 -4.60
CA VAL A 243 5.19 -15.09 -5.40
C VAL A 243 5.60 -15.14 -6.86
N ASP A 244 5.32 -16.29 -7.50
CA ASP A 244 5.46 -16.48 -8.94
C ASP A 244 4.13 -17.02 -9.50
N GLY A 245 3.37 -16.15 -10.14
CA GLY A 245 2.01 -16.44 -10.57
C GLY A 245 1.10 -16.85 -9.40
N LYS A 246 0.80 -18.14 -9.28
CA LYS A 246 0.04 -18.71 -8.15
C LYS A 246 0.89 -19.48 -7.15
N ASP A 247 2.18 -19.58 -7.39
CA ASP A 247 3.08 -20.26 -6.48
C ASP A 247 3.55 -19.29 -5.39
N PHE A 248 3.39 -19.69 -4.15
CA PHE A 248 3.78 -18.93 -2.96
C PHE A 248 4.84 -19.71 -2.18
N THR A 249 5.92 -19.03 -1.80
CA THR A 249 6.96 -19.59 -0.94
C THR A 249 7.23 -18.62 0.20
N ALA A 250 7.03 -19.04 1.43
CA ALA A 250 7.53 -18.31 2.59
C ALA A 250 9.05 -18.55 2.70
N ASN A 251 9.83 -17.48 2.85
CA ASN A 251 11.30 -17.55 2.77
C ASN A 251 11.97 -16.79 3.91
N PHE A 252 11.96 -17.38 5.09
CA PHE A 252 12.70 -16.87 6.26
C PHE A 252 14.08 -17.52 6.43
N SER A 253 14.45 -18.46 5.53
CA SER A 253 15.68 -19.24 5.64
C SER A 253 16.84 -18.68 4.82
N ASP A 254 16.60 -17.65 4.02
CA ASP A 254 17.66 -16.94 3.29
C ASP A 254 18.57 -16.16 4.27
N ASP A 255 19.77 -15.82 3.79
CA ASP A 255 20.79 -15.21 4.65
C ASP A 255 20.42 -13.80 5.10
N HIS A 256 19.74 -12.99 4.26
CA HIS A 256 19.34 -11.64 4.61
C HIS A 256 18.22 -11.66 5.66
N SER A 257 17.22 -12.55 5.52
CA SER A 257 16.16 -12.72 6.54
C SER A 257 16.75 -13.13 7.89
N LYS A 258 17.69 -14.10 7.91
CA LYS A 258 18.36 -14.52 9.15
C LYS A 258 19.17 -13.40 9.78
N LYS A 259 19.97 -12.67 8.98
CA LYS A 259 20.77 -11.53 9.49
C LYS A 259 19.88 -10.45 10.07
N MET A 260 18.80 -10.06 9.36
CA MET A 260 17.91 -8.99 9.84
C MET A 260 17.13 -9.43 11.09
N ILE A 261 16.59 -10.64 11.14
CA ILE A 261 15.92 -11.17 12.34
C ILE A 261 16.88 -11.16 13.53
N ALA A 262 18.13 -11.59 13.35
CA ALA A 262 19.12 -11.58 14.41
C ALA A 262 19.49 -10.17 14.88
N LEU A 263 19.58 -9.20 13.96
CA LEU A 263 19.82 -7.79 14.27
C LEU A 263 18.66 -7.21 15.09
N LEU A 264 17.41 -7.42 14.66
CA LEU A 264 16.23 -6.91 15.36
C LEU A 264 16.11 -7.53 16.76
N ASP A 265 16.28 -8.85 16.90
CA ASP A 265 16.26 -9.54 18.20
C ASP A 265 17.37 -9.01 19.14
N HIS A 266 18.57 -8.78 18.61
CA HIS A 266 19.67 -8.18 19.37
C HIS A 266 19.34 -6.78 19.88
N MET A 267 18.82 -5.91 19.01
CA MET A 267 18.47 -4.53 19.37
C MET A 267 17.24 -4.43 20.28
N LEU A 268 16.31 -5.39 20.21
CA LEU A 268 15.23 -5.53 21.19
C LEU A 268 15.78 -5.96 22.56
N ALA A 269 16.70 -6.91 22.58
CA ALA A 269 17.29 -7.43 23.83
C ALA A 269 18.09 -6.36 24.58
N ASN A 270 18.86 -5.49 23.87
CA ASN A 270 19.60 -4.37 24.46
C ASN A 270 18.75 -3.12 24.65
N LYS A 271 17.47 -3.12 24.21
CA LYS A 271 16.50 -2.03 24.32
C LYS A 271 16.82 -0.79 23.50
N SER A 272 17.66 -0.90 22.47
CA SER A 272 17.84 0.17 21.48
C SER A 272 16.69 0.22 20.45
N LEU A 273 15.86 -0.81 20.35
CA LEU A 273 14.54 -0.79 19.71
C LEU A 273 13.42 -0.85 20.75
N SER A 274 12.34 -0.14 20.49
CA SER A 274 11.10 -0.17 21.27
C SER A 274 10.08 -1.15 20.68
N LEU A 275 9.13 -1.58 21.52
CA LEU A 275 7.95 -2.36 21.13
C LEU A 275 6.68 -1.50 21.04
N ASP A 276 6.80 -0.18 21.10
CA ASP A 276 5.64 0.70 20.91
C ASP A 276 5.17 0.65 19.44
N GLY A 277 3.89 0.51 19.20
CA GLY A 277 3.34 0.61 17.85
C GLY A 277 3.41 2.05 17.32
N LEU A 278 3.95 2.26 16.13
CA LEU A 278 4.22 3.59 15.55
C LEU A 278 3.00 4.52 15.51
N PHE A 279 1.80 3.94 15.42
CA PHE A 279 0.54 4.69 15.29
C PHE A 279 -0.34 4.56 16.54
N THR A 280 0.21 4.06 17.64
CA THR A 280 -0.46 4.03 18.93
C THR A 280 -0.15 5.27 19.77
N PRO A 281 -1.00 5.64 20.75
CA PRO A 281 -0.73 6.77 21.64
C PRO A 281 0.55 6.63 22.49
N ASP A 282 1.04 5.41 22.67
CA ASP A 282 2.25 5.17 23.48
C ASP A 282 3.53 5.56 22.72
N PHE A 283 3.55 5.46 21.38
CA PHE A 283 4.73 5.84 20.58
C PHE A 283 5.14 7.30 20.80
N PRO A 284 4.32 8.32 20.53
CA PRO A 284 4.74 9.71 20.78
C PRO A 284 5.06 10.00 22.25
N LYS A 285 4.34 9.38 23.18
CA LYS A 285 4.57 9.54 24.61
C LYS A 285 5.97 9.06 25.04
N ASN A 286 6.43 7.95 24.49
CA ASN A 286 7.69 7.31 24.86
C ASN A 286 8.86 7.75 23.98
N SER A 287 8.62 8.12 22.73
CA SER A 287 9.64 8.39 21.72
C SER A 287 9.97 9.88 21.53
N LYS A 288 9.06 10.80 21.85
CA LYS A 288 9.28 12.25 21.67
C LYS A 288 10.49 12.70 22.51
N GLY A 289 11.50 13.24 21.84
CA GLY A 289 12.77 13.66 22.46
C GLY A 289 13.70 12.50 22.89
N LYS A 290 13.39 11.24 22.52
CA LYS A 290 14.20 10.05 22.85
C LYS A 290 14.48 9.15 21.65
N LEU A 291 13.76 9.33 20.54
CA LEU A 291 14.03 8.61 19.30
C LEU A 291 15.19 9.29 18.59
N LEU A 292 16.34 8.60 18.47
CA LEU A 292 17.49 9.08 17.74
C LEU A 292 17.31 8.96 16.24
N GLY A 293 16.74 7.86 15.81
CA GLY A 293 16.50 7.60 14.39
C GLY A 293 15.63 6.37 14.21
N ILE A 294 15.22 6.15 12.96
CA ILE A 294 14.39 5.03 12.56
C ILE A 294 14.53 4.81 11.05
N PRO A 295 14.80 3.59 10.57
CA PRO A 295 14.59 3.27 9.16
C PRO A 295 13.09 3.37 8.84
N GLY A 296 12.74 4.03 7.74
CA GLY A 296 11.32 4.18 7.44
C GLY A 296 11.03 4.80 6.08
N PRO A 297 9.82 4.58 5.57
CA PRO A 297 9.40 5.07 4.27
C PRO A 297 9.22 6.59 4.25
N THR A 298 9.29 7.17 3.05
CA THR A 298 9.23 8.63 2.86
C THR A 298 7.96 9.29 3.40
N TRP A 299 6.83 8.59 3.49
CA TRP A 299 5.61 9.14 4.05
C TRP A 299 5.65 9.32 5.60
N PHE A 300 6.71 8.82 6.28
CA PHE A 300 6.95 9.18 7.69
C PHE A 300 7.14 10.69 7.88
N THR A 301 7.53 11.43 6.84
CA THR A 301 7.59 12.89 6.86
C THR A 301 6.33 13.52 7.45
N GLY A 302 5.18 13.19 6.89
CA GLY A 302 3.89 13.72 7.33
C GLY A 302 3.20 12.90 8.41
N ALA A 303 3.44 11.57 8.46
CA ALA A 303 2.77 10.70 9.42
C ALA A 303 3.38 10.76 10.83
N LEU A 304 4.70 10.93 10.93
CA LEU A 304 5.41 10.92 12.21
C LEU A 304 6.06 12.26 12.52
N PHE A 305 6.99 12.75 11.68
CA PHE A 305 7.87 13.87 12.04
C PHE A 305 7.16 15.22 12.07
N GLN A 306 6.33 15.53 11.09
CA GLN A 306 5.58 16.78 11.00
C GLN A 306 4.19 16.71 11.66
N ASN A 307 3.78 15.54 12.12
CA ASN A 307 2.48 15.32 12.74
C ASN A 307 2.51 15.79 14.21
N LYS A 308 1.65 16.76 14.54
CA LYS A 308 1.52 17.32 15.89
C LYS A 308 1.03 16.31 16.92
N ASP A 309 0.26 15.32 16.47
CA ASP A 309 -0.27 14.24 17.32
C ASP A 309 0.71 13.05 17.43
N SER A 310 1.87 13.13 16.74
CA SER A 310 2.94 12.15 16.81
C SER A 310 4.22 12.80 17.35
N LEU A 311 5.33 12.82 16.59
CA LEU A 311 6.60 13.35 17.10
C LEU A 311 6.65 14.88 17.20
N ASP A 312 5.81 15.60 16.41
CA ASP A 312 5.72 17.06 16.43
C ASP A 312 7.09 17.74 16.32
N GLY A 313 7.89 17.23 15.36
CA GLY A 313 9.27 17.66 15.15
C GLY A 313 9.38 19.14 14.83
N GLN A 314 10.47 19.74 15.26
CA GLN A 314 10.72 21.16 15.03
C GLN A 314 11.63 21.38 13.81
N PRO A 315 11.55 22.55 13.14
CA PRO A 315 12.47 22.88 12.05
C PRO A 315 13.94 22.70 12.47
N GLY A 316 14.71 21.98 11.65
CA GLY A 316 16.11 21.67 11.90
C GLY A 316 16.36 20.49 12.85
N GLU A 317 15.33 19.84 13.36
CA GLU A 317 15.47 18.70 14.27
C GLU A 317 15.71 17.38 13.55
N TRP A 318 15.04 17.14 12.42
CA TRP A 318 15.06 15.87 11.72
C TRP A 318 15.75 15.97 10.36
N GLY A 319 16.52 14.93 10.00
CA GLY A 319 17.15 14.76 8.68
C GLY A 319 16.93 13.39 8.10
N ALA A 320 17.24 13.25 6.81
CA ALA A 320 17.22 11.97 6.09
C ALA A 320 18.67 11.57 5.75
N GLY A 321 19.14 10.47 6.32
CA GLY A 321 20.35 9.77 5.90
C GLY A 321 20.09 8.90 4.68
N ALA A 322 21.12 8.25 4.15
CA ALA A 322 20.99 7.29 3.06
C ALA A 322 20.18 6.05 3.49
N ALA A 323 19.74 5.27 2.53
CA ALA A 323 19.21 3.93 2.79
C ALA A 323 20.31 3.04 3.37
N LEU A 324 20.00 2.34 4.47
CA LEU A 324 20.94 1.38 5.08
C LEU A 324 21.11 0.15 4.16
N HIS A 325 22.32 -0.37 4.06
CA HIS A 325 22.65 -1.55 3.30
C HIS A 325 23.60 -2.47 4.09
N TRP A 326 23.74 -3.71 3.69
CA TRP A 326 24.75 -4.61 4.28
C TRP A 326 26.15 -4.20 3.84
N ALA A 327 27.13 -4.25 4.75
CA ALA A 327 28.51 -3.89 4.44
C ALA A 327 29.07 -4.76 3.31
N GLY A 328 29.60 -4.09 2.25
CA GLY A 328 30.14 -4.76 1.07
C GLY A 328 29.11 -5.16 0.01
N GLU A 329 27.82 -4.82 0.20
CA GLU A 329 26.77 -5.04 -0.78
C GLU A 329 26.34 -3.71 -1.43
N ASP A 330 25.70 -3.79 -2.59
CA ASP A 330 25.12 -2.62 -3.25
C ASP A 330 23.95 -2.06 -2.44
N THR A 331 23.79 -0.74 -2.47
CA THR A 331 22.66 -0.10 -1.81
C THR A 331 21.35 -0.55 -2.43
N ALA A 332 20.47 -1.08 -1.60
CA ALA A 332 19.08 -1.39 -1.93
C ALA A 332 18.16 -0.88 -0.83
N THR A 333 16.92 -0.61 -1.14
CA THR A 333 15.94 -0.19 -0.15
C THR A 333 14.59 -0.85 -0.39
N GLY A 334 13.82 -1.03 0.68
CA GLY A 334 12.44 -1.44 0.61
C GLY A 334 11.54 -0.35 0.02
N ASN A 335 10.33 -0.72 -0.33
CA ASN A 335 9.28 0.21 -0.72
C ASN A 335 8.01 -0.16 0.06
N VAL A 336 7.75 0.53 1.17
CA VAL A 336 6.75 0.13 2.16
C VAL A 336 5.56 1.07 2.13
N GLY A 337 4.46 0.60 1.54
CA GLY A 337 3.29 1.42 1.26
C GLY A 337 3.40 2.11 -0.10
N GLY A 338 2.90 3.32 -0.18
CA GLY A 338 2.71 4.01 -1.44
C GLY A 338 1.37 3.61 -2.03
N GLY A 339 0.35 4.45 -1.82
CA GLY A 339 -1.02 4.18 -2.21
C GLY A 339 -1.25 4.21 -3.71
N PHE A 340 -2.41 3.72 -4.10
CA PHE A 340 -2.85 3.66 -5.49
C PHE A 340 -4.27 4.21 -5.61
N TRP A 341 -4.50 4.91 -6.70
CA TRP A 341 -5.82 5.32 -7.15
C TRP A 341 -6.31 4.35 -8.22
N TYR A 342 -7.48 3.79 -8.03
CA TYR A 342 -8.12 2.88 -8.98
C TYR A 342 -9.34 3.56 -9.58
N GLY A 343 -9.42 3.62 -10.92
CA GLY A 343 -10.64 3.94 -11.64
C GLY A 343 -11.50 2.69 -11.81
N SER A 344 -12.80 2.80 -11.58
CA SER A 344 -13.72 1.68 -11.71
C SER A 344 -14.03 1.34 -13.16
N SER A 345 -13.89 0.08 -13.55
CA SER A 345 -14.34 -0.41 -14.85
C SER A 345 -15.87 -0.37 -15.01
N HIS A 346 -16.59 -0.14 -13.93
CA HIS A 346 -18.05 0.02 -13.90
C HIS A 346 -18.49 1.50 -14.01
N SER A 347 -17.55 2.45 -14.07
CA SER A 347 -17.88 3.87 -14.16
C SER A 347 -18.58 4.21 -15.49
N THR A 348 -19.62 5.00 -15.40
CA THR A 348 -20.30 5.58 -16.55
C THR A 348 -19.73 6.93 -16.99
N ASN A 349 -18.67 7.41 -16.31
CA ASN A 349 -17.95 8.65 -16.65
C ASN A 349 -16.44 8.45 -16.52
N LEU A 350 -15.88 7.56 -17.32
CA LEU A 350 -14.45 7.25 -17.33
C LEU A 350 -13.58 8.44 -17.70
N LYS A 351 -14.13 9.40 -18.46
CA LYS A 351 -13.43 10.66 -18.77
C LYS A 351 -13.14 11.45 -17.50
N ALA A 352 -14.14 11.68 -16.64
CA ALA A 352 -13.95 12.38 -15.37
C ALA A 352 -13.08 11.57 -14.38
N VAL A 353 -13.17 10.24 -14.42
CA VAL A 353 -12.25 9.36 -13.69
C VAL A 353 -10.81 9.61 -14.10
N GLY A 354 -10.49 9.58 -15.41
CA GLY A 354 -9.14 9.84 -15.91
C GLY A 354 -8.64 11.24 -15.57
N GLU A 355 -9.49 12.27 -15.70
CA GLU A 355 -9.17 13.64 -15.31
C GLU A 355 -8.82 13.74 -13.82
N PHE A 356 -9.57 13.06 -12.95
CA PHE A 356 -9.26 13.02 -11.53
C PHE A 356 -7.95 12.29 -11.24
N LEU A 357 -7.69 11.12 -11.84
CA LEU A 357 -6.47 10.35 -11.61
C LEU A 357 -5.22 11.16 -11.99
N GLN A 358 -5.26 11.85 -13.13
CA GLN A 358 -4.19 12.71 -13.58
C GLN A 358 -4.02 13.94 -12.65
N TYR A 359 -5.13 14.56 -12.23
CA TYR A 359 -5.10 15.68 -11.28
C TYR A 359 -4.49 15.26 -9.93
N ALA A 360 -4.89 14.11 -9.40
CA ALA A 360 -4.47 13.65 -8.07
C ALA A 360 -2.97 13.30 -7.99
N THR A 361 -2.35 12.89 -9.10
CA THR A 361 -0.97 12.39 -9.10
C THR A 361 0.04 13.31 -9.78
N SER A 362 -0.39 14.05 -10.82
CA SER A 362 0.47 14.94 -11.62
C SER A 362 -0.04 16.37 -11.73
N GLY A 363 -1.19 16.67 -11.13
CA GLY A 363 -1.76 18.03 -11.15
C GLY A 363 -1.04 19.00 -10.20
N PRO A 364 -1.30 20.31 -10.35
CA PRO A 364 -0.57 21.35 -9.62
C PRO A 364 -0.79 21.33 -8.10
N GLN A 365 -1.87 20.71 -7.63
CA GLN A 365 -2.15 20.58 -6.18
C GLN A 365 -1.47 19.36 -5.56
N SER A 366 -1.08 18.35 -6.36
CA SER A 366 -0.48 17.12 -5.88
C SER A 366 0.83 17.35 -5.11
N VAL A 367 1.68 18.27 -5.56
CA VAL A 367 2.93 18.64 -4.86
C VAL A 367 2.71 19.03 -3.40
N LYS A 368 1.58 19.67 -3.10
CA LYS A 368 1.24 20.16 -1.75
C LYS A 368 0.46 19.15 -0.90
N LEU A 369 -0.30 18.28 -1.56
CA LEU A 369 -1.31 17.47 -0.89
C LEU A 369 -0.94 15.97 -0.84
N ILE A 370 0.02 15.51 -1.66
CA ILE A 370 0.54 14.14 -1.56
C ILE A 370 1.44 14.01 -0.32
N THR A 371 1.18 12.99 0.46
CA THR A 371 1.99 12.64 1.63
C THR A 371 3.12 11.70 1.22
N GLY A 372 4.36 12.11 1.40
CA GLY A 372 5.54 11.36 0.98
C GLY A 372 5.97 11.67 -0.45
N LEU A 373 6.95 10.92 -0.98
CA LEU A 373 7.53 11.16 -2.31
C LEU A 373 6.53 10.78 -3.41
N PRO A 374 6.06 11.72 -4.25
CA PRO A 374 5.17 11.39 -5.35
C PRO A 374 5.76 10.34 -6.31
N ALA A 375 4.93 9.51 -6.90
CA ALA A 375 5.36 8.51 -7.86
C ALA A 375 5.53 9.06 -9.28
N TYR A 376 4.86 10.15 -9.60
CA TYR A 376 4.99 10.84 -10.88
C TYR A 376 6.25 11.72 -10.89
N ALA A 377 7.15 11.50 -11.85
CA ALA A 377 8.53 11.99 -11.79
C ALA A 377 8.66 13.53 -11.69
N SER A 378 7.86 14.29 -12.45
CA SER A 378 7.88 15.76 -12.35
C SER A 378 7.36 16.24 -11.00
N THR A 379 6.27 15.65 -10.51
CA THR A 379 5.71 15.97 -9.20
C THR A 379 6.67 15.62 -8.06
N ALA A 380 7.42 14.51 -8.19
CA ALA A 380 8.47 14.13 -7.25
C ALA A 380 9.57 15.18 -7.13
N SER A 381 10.05 15.69 -8.27
CA SER A 381 11.06 16.76 -8.32
C SER A 381 10.56 18.02 -7.60
N ASP A 382 9.36 18.47 -7.94
CA ASP A 382 8.77 19.68 -7.37
C ASP A 382 8.49 19.52 -5.87
N TRP A 383 8.07 18.31 -5.44
CA TRP A 383 7.85 18.00 -4.03
C TRP A 383 9.16 18.04 -3.23
N LEU A 384 10.25 17.46 -3.76
CA LEU A 384 11.56 17.52 -3.12
C LEU A 384 12.03 18.98 -2.95
N ASP A 385 11.86 19.81 -3.97
CA ASP A 385 12.19 21.24 -3.90
C ASP A 385 11.31 22.00 -2.89
N ALA A 386 10.03 21.65 -2.79
CA ALA A 386 9.13 22.21 -1.79
C ALA A 386 9.52 21.80 -0.36
N GLN A 387 9.95 20.55 -0.15
CA GLN A 387 10.43 20.09 1.17
C GLN A 387 11.68 20.84 1.61
N VAL A 388 12.65 21.07 0.71
CA VAL A 388 13.86 21.87 0.99
C VAL A 388 13.48 23.30 1.29
N SER A 389 12.67 23.93 0.43
CA SER A 389 12.25 25.34 0.58
C SER A 389 11.40 25.58 1.84
N GLY A 390 10.71 24.54 2.34
CA GLY A 390 9.90 24.58 3.56
C GLY A 390 10.72 24.72 4.83
N GLY A 391 12.05 24.45 4.81
CA GLY A 391 12.98 24.68 5.91
C GLY A 391 12.73 23.81 7.15
N PHE A 392 11.99 22.70 7.01
CA PHE A 392 11.74 21.79 8.13
C PHE A 392 12.95 20.88 8.41
N TRP A 393 13.62 20.39 7.36
CA TRP A 393 14.69 19.40 7.47
C TRP A 393 16.00 20.02 7.94
N ALA A 394 16.75 19.31 8.76
CA ALA A 394 18.02 19.73 9.35
C ALA A 394 19.07 20.06 8.27
N ASP A 395 19.10 19.28 7.20
CA ASP A 395 19.88 19.52 6.00
C ASP A 395 19.01 19.23 4.78
N GLY A 396 18.59 20.28 4.08
CA GLY A 396 17.67 20.16 2.94
C GLY A 396 18.31 19.51 1.73
N ASP A 397 19.59 19.76 1.47
CA ASP A 397 20.31 19.20 0.33
C ASP A 397 20.55 17.70 0.54
N ASP A 398 20.95 17.29 1.74
CA ASP A 398 21.09 15.87 2.10
C ASP A 398 19.72 15.16 2.07
N PHE A 399 18.66 15.78 2.59
CA PHE A 399 17.31 15.24 2.49
C PHE A 399 16.94 14.98 1.03
N LYS A 400 17.09 15.97 0.16
CA LYS A 400 16.74 15.86 -1.27
C LYS A 400 17.55 14.76 -1.95
N SER A 401 18.87 14.76 -1.75
CA SER A 401 19.76 13.80 -2.41
C SER A 401 19.53 12.37 -1.94
N ASN A 402 19.37 12.13 -0.63
CA ASN A 402 19.18 10.80 -0.07
C ASN A 402 17.81 10.20 -0.41
N VAL A 403 16.74 11.01 -0.35
CA VAL A 403 15.39 10.56 -0.74
C VAL A 403 15.31 10.27 -2.25
N ALA A 404 15.90 11.13 -3.09
CA ALA A 404 15.94 10.90 -4.53
C ALA A 404 16.76 9.64 -4.89
N ALA A 405 17.92 9.45 -4.26
CA ALA A 405 18.74 8.25 -4.45
C ALA A 405 18.00 6.99 -4.02
N ALA A 406 17.34 6.98 -2.86
CA ALA A 406 16.57 5.85 -2.37
C ALA A 406 15.48 5.43 -3.38
N ALA A 407 14.83 6.36 -4.05
CA ALA A 407 13.82 6.05 -5.06
C ALA A 407 14.36 5.27 -6.26
N THR A 408 15.66 5.40 -6.56
CA THR A 408 16.33 4.68 -7.66
C THR A 408 16.90 3.32 -7.24
N HIS A 409 16.93 3.03 -5.92
CA HIS A 409 17.49 1.82 -5.35
C HIS A 409 16.42 0.90 -4.74
N ILE A 410 15.14 1.09 -5.10
CA ILE A 410 14.07 0.22 -4.63
C ILE A 410 14.33 -1.22 -5.10
N TRP A 411 14.43 -2.12 -4.14
CA TRP A 411 14.65 -3.54 -4.40
C TRP A 411 13.42 -4.19 -5.03
N SER A 412 13.58 -4.83 -6.19
CA SER A 412 12.47 -5.43 -6.93
C SER A 412 11.78 -6.61 -6.20
N GLY A 413 12.44 -7.20 -5.20
CA GLY A 413 11.90 -8.31 -4.41
C GLY A 413 10.99 -7.92 -3.24
N TRP A 414 10.55 -6.67 -3.12
CA TRP A 414 9.79 -6.17 -1.98
C TRP A 414 8.34 -6.66 -1.85
N GLY A 415 7.97 -7.73 -2.51
CA GLY A 415 6.72 -8.46 -2.24
C GLY A 415 5.42 -7.81 -2.73
N ALA A 416 5.48 -7.03 -3.81
CA ALA A 416 4.36 -6.28 -4.36
C ALA A 416 3.15 -7.09 -4.86
N THR A 417 3.24 -8.41 -4.92
CA THR A 417 2.33 -9.24 -5.73
C THR A 417 1.33 -10.11 -4.97
N LEU A 418 1.31 -10.07 -3.64
CA LEU A 418 0.27 -10.75 -2.86
C LEU A 418 -1.10 -10.12 -3.09
N SER A 419 -2.14 -10.93 -3.14
CA SER A 419 -3.55 -10.48 -3.19
C SER A 419 -4.22 -10.41 -1.82
N PHE A 420 -3.48 -10.66 -0.74
CA PHE A 420 -3.96 -10.58 0.65
C PHE A 420 -2.94 -9.86 1.53
N SER A 421 -3.38 -9.31 2.66
CA SER A 421 -2.50 -8.64 3.61
C SER A 421 -1.64 -9.64 4.37
N SER A 422 -0.33 -9.37 4.46
CA SER A 422 0.62 -10.14 5.27
C SER A 422 0.68 -9.67 6.75
N GLU A 423 0.13 -8.52 7.07
CA GLU A 423 0.16 -7.91 8.40
C GLU A 423 -0.53 -8.75 9.49
N PRO A 424 -1.70 -9.40 9.27
CA PRO A 424 -2.34 -10.20 10.30
C PRO A 424 -1.46 -11.31 10.87
N ALA A 425 -0.56 -11.88 10.07
CA ALA A 425 0.35 -12.92 10.55
C ALA A 425 1.34 -12.40 11.59
N TRP A 426 1.88 -11.20 11.40
CA TRP A 426 2.71 -10.53 12.41
C TRP A 426 1.93 -10.23 13.67
N ASN A 427 0.78 -9.60 13.56
CA ASN A 427 -0.04 -9.16 14.68
C ASN A 427 -0.61 -10.31 15.51
N GLU A 428 -0.83 -11.48 14.93
CA GLU A 428 -1.38 -12.64 15.61
C GLU A 428 -0.31 -13.62 16.14
N VAL A 429 0.87 -13.65 15.53
CA VAL A 429 1.92 -14.62 15.88
C VAL A 429 3.10 -13.94 16.57
N VAL A 430 3.70 -12.93 15.94
CA VAL A 430 5.00 -12.39 16.39
C VAL A 430 4.83 -11.33 17.47
N ALA A 431 4.00 -10.32 17.25
CA ALA A 431 3.84 -9.22 18.20
C ALA A 431 3.40 -9.69 19.61
N PRO A 432 2.47 -10.66 19.77
CA PRO A 432 2.13 -11.20 21.09
C PRO A 432 3.25 -11.99 21.76
N ALA A 433 4.13 -12.62 20.99
CA ALA A 433 5.31 -13.34 21.52
C ALA A 433 6.36 -12.34 22.03
N LEU A 434 6.64 -11.29 21.25
CA LEU A 434 7.53 -10.20 21.65
C LEU A 434 7.04 -9.52 22.95
N ALA A 435 5.74 -9.29 23.09
CA ALA A 435 5.14 -8.75 24.32
C ALA A 435 5.35 -9.64 25.55
N LYS A 436 5.61 -10.95 25.38
CA LYS A 436 5.96 -11.89 26.43
C LYS A 436 7.47 -12.03 26.68
N GLY A 437 8.28 -11.31 25.90
CA GLY A 437 9.74 -11.37 25.98
C GLY A 437 10.37 -12.52 25.17
N GLU A 438 9.61 -13.12 24.24
CA GLU A 438 10.14 -14.07 23.27
C GLU A 438 10.86 -13.30 22.14
N THR A 439 11.61 -14.02 21.29
CA THR A 439 12.33 -13.42 20.15
C THR A 439 11.57 -13.61 18.84
N ILE A 440 11.84 -12.78 17.82
CA ILE A 440 11.31 -12.97 16.45
C ILE A 440 11.76 -14.35 15.94
N ALA A 441 13.03 -14.70 16.14
CA ALA A 441 13.59 -15.99 15.72
C ALA A 441 12.81 -17.18 16.26
N SER A 442 12.30 -17.09 17.50
CA SER A 442 11.53 -18.19 18.12
C SER A 442 10.15 -18.38 17.50
N THR A 443 9.64 -17.40 16.76
CA THR A 443 8.30 -17.42 16.15
C THR A 443 8.31 -17.77 14.66
N VAL A 444 9.47 -17.83 14.02
CA VAL A 444 9.61 -17.97 12.55
C VAL A 444 8.81 -19.14 11.99
N ASP A 445 8.87 -20.32 12.60
CA ASP A 445 8.13 -21.51 12.13
C ASP A 445 6.60 -21.29 12.17
N ALA A 446 6.12 -20.65 13.23
CA ALA A 446 4.69 -20.34 13.37
C ALA A 446 4.26 -19.23 12.41
N TRP A 447 5.10 -18.22 12.22
CA TRP A 447 4.89 -17.12 11.29
C TRP A 447 4.86 -17.62 9.84
N GLN A 448 5.83 -18.44 9.44
CA GLN A 448 5.86 -19.09 8.14
C GLN A 448 4.58 -19.90 7.89
N LYS A 449 4.24 -20.79 8.84
CA LYS A 449 3.03 -21.61 8.73
C LYS A 449 1.76 -20.77 8.60
N ARG A 450 1.69 -19.62 9.25
CA ARG A 450 0.55 -18.70 9.12
C ARG A 450 0.48 -18.13 7.71
N TYR A 451 1.59 -17.70 7.11
CA TYR A 451 1.64 -17.22 5.74
C TYR A 451 1.22 -18.30 4.73
N GLU A 452 1.72 -19.52 4.91
CA GLU A 452 1.35 -20.67 4.06
C GLU A 452 -0.16 -20.95 4.10
N ASN A 453 -0.77 -20.90 5.30
CA ASN A 453 -2.21 -21.07 5.46
C ASN A 453 -2.99 -19.93 4.78
N ASP A 454 -2.57 -18.68 4.99
CA ASP A 454 -3.22 -17.52 4.39
C ASP A 454 -3.12 -17.57 2.85
N ALA A 455 -1.96 -17.97 2.32
CA ALA A 455 -1.76 -18.17 0.90
C ALA A 455 -2.71 -19.24 0.31
N GLN A 456 -2.84 -20.39 0.98
CA GLN A 456 -3.76 -21.46 0.56
C GLN A 456 -5.22 -20.99 0.55
N VAL A 457 -5.65 -20.27 1.58
CA VAL A 457 -7.02 -19.71 1.68
C VAL A 457 -7.29 -18.72 0.54
N ASN A 458 -6.26 -17.99 0.09
CA ASN A 458 -6.37 -17.02 -1.00
C ASN A 458 -6.09 -17.63 -2.39
N GLY A 459 -5.98 -18.96 -2.49
CA GLY A 459 -5.91 -19.69 -3.77
C GLY A 459 -4.51 -19.81 -4.36
N TYR A 460 -3.47 -19.60 -3.56
CA TYR A 460 -2.09 -19.88 -3.94
C TYR A 460 -1.71 -21.35 -3.71
N THR A 461 -0.73 -21.80 -4.47
CA THR A 461 -0.07 -23.11 -4.27
C THR A 461 1.18 -22.87 -3.42
N VAL A 462 1.22 -23.41 -2.23
CA VAL A 462 2.40 -23.34 -1.35
C VAL A 462 3.48 -24.33 -1.83
N LYS A 463 4.71 -23.86 -1.97
CA LYS A 463 5.88 -24.63 -2.42
C LYS A 463 6.83 -24.93 -1.27
#